data_ba7ca10ee0594188908e6478b6e1a9d2
#
_entry.id   ba7ca10ee0594188908e6478b6e1a9d2
#
_cell.length_a   1.000
_cell.length_b   1.000
_cell.length_c   1.000
_cell.angle_alpha   90.00
_cell.angle_beta   90.00
_cell.angle_gamma   90.00
#
_symmetry.space_group_name_H-M   'P 1'
#
loop_
_entity.id
_entity.type
_entity.pdbx_description
1 polymer ?
#
loop_
_entity_poly.entity_id
_entity_poly.type
_entity_poly.pdbx_seq_one_letter_code
_entity_poly.pdbx_strand_id
1 'polypeptide(L)'
;MLFVKTYTCLEKEGQFTVVKKGFNFPAFFFLFFWAFCEDLNLKGIISLLIAFFLFLINPDLIFLLQILFGFMGNDWVVSKWEKKGYTSTMEIRAKNKQQAIQEVLKKYSGVLGK
;
A
#
# COMPACT_ATOMS: atom_id res chain seq x y z
N MET A 1 8.55 1.69 -18.73
CA MET A 1 8.32 0.37 -18.73
C MET A 1 8.57 -0.32 -17.43
N LEU A 2 9.68 -1.01 -17.29
CA LEU A 2 9.97 -1.78 -16.08
C LEU A 2 9.98 -0.94 -14.81
N PHE A 3 10.29 0.34 -14.94
CA PHE A 3 10.43 1.22 -13.78
C PHE A 3 9.22 2.10 -13.54
N VAL A 4 8.20 1.98 -14.39
CA VAL A 4 6.96 2.74 -14.22
C VAL A 4 5.99 1.92 -13.39
N LYS A 5 5.46 2.55 -12.35
CA LYS A 5 4.51 1.92 -11.42
C LYS A 5 3.18 2.65 -11.49
N THR A 6 2.11 1.94 -11.17
CA THR A 6 0.78 2.54 -11.09
C THR A 6 0.49 2.91 -9.63
N TYR A 7 -0.01 4.11 -9.42
CA TYR A 7 -0.39 4.60 -8.09
C TYR A 7 -1.87 4.96 -8.10
N THR A 8 -2.55 4.60 -7.01
CA THR A 8 -3.93 4.99 -6.79
C THR A 8 -3.95 6.28 -5.98
N CYS A 9 -4.63 7.29 -6.49
CA CYS A 9 -4.82 8.54 -5.77
C CYS A 9 -6.10 8.46 -4.95
N LEU A 10 -5.98 8.77 -3.66
CA LEU A 10 -7.10 8.80 -2.73
C LEU A 10 -7.24 10.22 -2.22
N GLU A 11 -8.47 10.72 -2.17
CA GLU A 11 -8.74 12.12 -1.87
C GLU A 11 -9.83 12.26 -0.81
N LYS A 12 -9.67 13.27 0.06
CA LYS A 12 -10.65 13.63 1.06
C LYS A 12 -10.52 15.12 1.39
N GLU A 13 -11.57 15.88 1.14
CA GLU A 13 -11.68 17.29 1.57
C GLU A 13 -10.45 18.14 1.18
N GLY A 14 -9.98 18.00 -0.05
CA GLY A 14 -8.85 18.78 -0.55
C GLY A 14 -7.49 18.19 -0.22
N GLN A 15 -7.45 17.14 0.58
CA GLN A 15 -6.22 16.41 0.87
C GLN A 15 -6.15 15.17 0.00
N PHE A 16 -4.94 14.73 -0.31
CA PHE A 16 -4.79 13.51 -1.12
C PHE A 16 -3.58 12.71 -0.65
N THR A 17 -3.61 11.42 -0.96
CA THR A 17 -2.47 10.53 -0.79
C THR A 17 -2.41 9.60 -1.98
N VAL A 18 -1.23 9.06 -2.25
CA VAL A 18 -1.05 8.09 -3.32
C VAL A 18 -0.52 6.78 -2.71
N VAL A 19 -1.05 5.67 -3.21
CA VAL A 19 -0.65 4.34 -2.76
C VAL A 19 -0.25 3.52 -3.98
N LYS A 20 0.91 2.89 -3.90
CA LYS A 20 1.39 2.03 -4.98
C LYS A 20 0.42 0.86 -5.19
N LYS A 21 0.13 0.57 -6.44
CA LYS A 21 -0.68 -0.57 -6.83
C LYS A 21 0.22 -1.72 -7.26
N GLY A 22 -0.18 -2.95 -6.95
CA GLY A 22 0.57 -4.14 -7.31
C GLY A 22 1.31 -4.74 -6.14
N PHE A 23 2.46 -5.36 -6.43
CA PHE A 23 3.23 -6.08 -5.41
C PHE A 23 3.93 -5.12 -4.46
N ASN A 24 3.82 -5.37 -3.16
CA ASN A 24 4.42 -4.55 -2.12
C ASN A 24 5.65 -5.26 -1.57
N PHE A 25 6.84 -4.87 -2.02
CA PHE A 25 8.08 -5.50 -1.58
C PHE A 25 8.36 -5.31 -0.08
N PRO A 26 8.17 -4.13 0.51
CA PRO A 26 8.34 -4.00 1.96
C PRO A 26 7.42 -4.93 2.75
N ALA A 27 6.17 -5.11 2.33
CA ALA A 27 5.27 -6.05 2.98
C ALA A 27 5.76 -7.49 2.84
N PHE A 28 6.28 -7.85 1.68
CA PHE A 28 6.83 -9.16 1.43
C PHE A 28 8.01 -9.46 2.36
N PHE A 29 8.96 -8.50 2.47
CA PHE A 29 10.17 -8.74 3.25
C PHE A 29 9.97 -8.59 4.75
N PHE A 30 9.16 -7.64 5.17
CA PHE A 30 9.08 -7.26 6.59
C PHE A 30 7.81 -7.71 7.30
N LEU A 31 6.82 -8.21 6.56
CA LEU A 31 5.60 -8.80 7.13
C LEU A 31 4.97 -7.91 8.22
N PHE A 32 4.94 -8.43 9.46
CA PHE A 32 4.29 -7.71 10.56
C PHE A 32 4.98 -6.40 10.91
N PHE A 33 6.30 -6.26 10.69
CA PHE A 33 6.95 -4.97 10.89
C PHE A 33 6.40 -3.92 9.94
N TRP A 34 6.23 -4.30 8.65
CA TRP A 34 5.64 -3.42 7.67
C TRP A 34 4.21 -3.03 8.09
N ALA A 35 3.42 -4.00 8.55
CA ALA A 35 2.05 -3.74 8.96
C ALA A 35 1.98 -2.74 10.10
N PHE A 36 2.85 -2.88 11.10
CA PHE A 36 2.90 -1.92 12.20
C PHE A 36 3.32 -0.53 11.73
N CYS A 37 4.27 -0.45 10.80
CA CYS A 37 4.71 0.84 10.25
C CYS A 37 3.60 1.53 9.45
N GLU A 38 2.68 0.77 8.87
CA GLU A 38 1.56 1.30 8.09
C GLU A 38 0.30 1.49 8.93
N ASP A 39 0.40 1.42 10.26
CA ASP A 39 -0.73 1.53 11.18
C ASP A 39 -1.78 0.43 10.99
N LEU A 40 -1.37 -0.71 10.45
CA LEU A 40 -2.22 -1.89 10.31
C LEU A 40 -1.98 -2.82 11.50
N ASN A 41 -2.19 -2.29 12.71
CA ASN A 41 -1.80 -2.98 13.94
C ASN A 41 -2.49 -4.34 14.09
N LEU A 42 -3.79 -4.41 13.80
CA LEU A 42 -4.52 -5.66 13.91
C LEU A 42 -3.96 -6.72 12.96
N LYS A 43 -3.70 -6.32 11.70
CA LYS A 43 -3.11 -7.24 10.72
C LYS A 43 -1.70 -7.64 11.15
N GLY A 44 -0.95 -6.72 11.73
CA GLY A 44 0.39 -7.01 12.24
C GLY A 44 0.36 -8.04 13.35
N ILE A 45 -0.55 -7.89 14.32
CA ILE A 45 -0.70 -8.83 15.43
C ILE A 45 -1.13 -10.21 14.92
N ILE A 46 -2.13 -10.25 14.05
CA ILE A 46 -2.63 -11.50 13.49
C ILE A 46 -1.53 -12.20 12.71
N SER A 47 -0.79 -11.46 11.87
CA SER A 47 0.28 -12.05 11.08
C SER A 47 1.42 -12.55 11.95
N LEU A 48 1.73 -11.86 13.03
CA LEU A 48 2.75 -12.31 13.97
C LEU A 48 2.38 -13.65 14.59
N LEU A 49 1.12 -13.79 15.01
CA LEU A 49 0.63 -15.05 15.58
C LEU A 49 0.65 -16.18 14.54
N ILE A 50 0.19 -15.89 13.33
CA ILE A 50 0.20 -16.87 12.25
C ILE A 50 1.65 -17.29 11.92
N ALA A 51 2.57 -16.33 11.82
CA ALA A 51 3.97 -16.61 11.55
C ALA A 51 4.57 -17.50 12.63
N PHE A 52 4.23 -17.23 13.90
CA PHE A 52 4.71 -18.04 15.02
C PHE A 52 4.27 -19.50 14.88
N PHE A 53 2.98 -19.72 14.60
CA PHE A 53 2.47 -21.08 14.43
C PHE A 53 3.06 -21.76 13.20
N LEU A 54 3.19 -21.06 12.10
CA LEU A 54 3.79 -21.62 10.89
C LEU A 54 5.25 -21.99 11.13
N PHE A 55 5.97 -21.16 11.88
CA PHE A 55 7.37 -21.43 12.20
C PHE A 55 7.50 -22.73 13.01
N LEU A 56 6.57 -22.99 13.94
CA LEU A 56 6.58 -24.21 14.73
C LEU A 56 6.31 -25.47 13.90
N ILE A 57 5.48 -25.33 12.85
CA ILE A 57 5.18 -26.45 11.96
C ILE A 57 6.31 -26.65 10.96
N ASN A 58 6.64 -25.61 10.21
CA ASN A 58 7.71 -25.64 9.22
C ASN A 58 8.05 -24.20 8.85
N PRO A 59 9.30 -23.76 9.14
CA PRO A 59 9.68 -22.38 8.83
C PRO A 59 9.49 -21.97 7.37
N ASP A 60 9.56 -22.91 6.44
CA ASP A 60 9.38 -22.62 5.02
C ASP A 60 7.98 -22.10 4.71
N LEU A 61 6.99 -22.41 5.55
CA LEU A 61 5.63 -21.93 5.36
C LEU A 61 5.50 -20.42 5.51
N ILE A 62 6.47 -19.78 6.17
CA ILE A 62 6.49 -18.32 6.31
C ILE A 62 6.58 -17.65 4.93
N PHE A 63 7.23 -18.31 3.98
CA PHE A 63 7.33 -17.80 2.61
C PHE A 63 5.94 -17.59 1.97
N LEU A 64 4.99 -18.49 2.27
CA LEU A 64 3.62 -18.33 1.78
C LEU A 64 2.98 -17.05 2.35
N LEU A 65 3.22 -16.77 3.63
CA LEU A 65 2.73 -15.56 4.25
C LEU A 65 3.36 -14.33 3.62
N GLN A 66 4.65 -14.39 3.31
CA GLN A 66 5.35 -13.30 2.64
C GLN A 66 4.73 -13.00 1.27
N ILE A 67 4.43 -14.03 0.49
CA ILE A 67 3.79 -13.87 -0.82
C ILE A 67 2.43 -13.20 -0.66
N LEU A 68 1.64 -13.64 0.30
CA LEU A 68 0.33 -13.07 0.57
C LEU A 68 0.43 -11.58 0.91
N PHE A 69 1.35 -11.20 1.79
CA PHE A 69 1.57 -9.81 2.16
C PHE A 69 2.03 -8.99 0.97
N GLY A 70 2.89 -9.56 0.12
CA GLY A 70 3.36 -8.86 -1.06
C GLY A 70 2.23 -8.50 -2.02
N PHE A 71 1.30 -9.43 -2.24
CA PHE A 71 0.19 -9.18 -3.16
C PHE A 71 -0.92 -8.32 -2.55
N MET A 72 -1.19 -8.46 -1.26
CA MET A 72 -2.33 -7.81 -0.63
C MET A 72 -1.97 -6.55 0.16
N GLY A 73 -0.69 -6.30 0.38
CA GLY A 73 -0.27 -5.20 1.24
C GLY A 73 -0.78 -3.85 0.80
N ASN A 74 -0.67 -3.53 -0.48
CA ASN A 74 -1.12 -2.24 -1.00
C ASN A 74 -2.64 -2.10 -0.93
N ASP A 75 -3.38 -3.20 -1.14
CA ASP A 75 -4.83 -3.18 -1.00
C ASP A 75 -5.24 -2.89 0.43
N TRP A 76 -4.51 -3.42 1.40
CA TRP A 76 -4.77 -3.14 2.81
C TRP A 76 -4.52 -1.68 3.15
N VAL A 77 -3.48 -1.07 2.56
CA VAL A 77 -3.19 0.35 2.76
C VAL A 77 -4.31 1.20 2.17
N VAL A 78 -4.78 0.86 0.97
CA VAL A 78 -5.92 1.56 0.35
C VAL A 78 -7.16 1.44 1.24
N SER A 79 -7.46 0.24 1.75
CA SER A 79 -8.59 0.04 2.65
C SER A 79 -8.48 0.88 3.90
N LYS A 80 -7.28 1.02 4.44
CA LYS A 80 -7.04 1.87 5.62
C LYS A 80 -7.45 3.31 5.34
N TRP A 81 -7.04 3.84 4.20
CA TRP A 81 -7.38 5.21 3.82
C TRP A 81 -8.88 5.36 3.52
N GLU A 82 -9.49 4.36 2.88
CA GLU A 82 -10.93 4.37 2.62
C GLU A 82 -11.73 4.41 3.92
N LYS A 83 -11.30 3.68 4.94
CA LYS A 83 -11.95 3.71 6.25
C LYS A 83 -11.87 5.08 6.91
N LYS A 84 -10.85 5.87 6.56
CA LYS A 84 -10.71 7.24 7.05
C LYS A 84 -11.53 8.24 6.26
N GLY A 85 -12.25 7.79 5.25
CA GLY A 85 -13.12 8.65 4.44
C GLY A 85 -12.54 9.05 3.10
N TYR A 86 -11.37 8.57 2.74
CA TYR A 86 -10.77 8.85 1.44
C TYR A 86 -11.43 8.02 0.36
N THR A 87 -11.50 8.57 -0.85
CA THR A 87 -12.05 7.87 -2.01
C THR A 87 -11.01 7.82 -3.13
N SER A 88 -10.99 6.71 -3.84
CA SER A 88 -10.14 6.56 -5.02
C SER A 88 -10.67 7.45 -6.14
N THR A 89 -9.87 8.37 -6.64
CA THR A 89 -10.28 9.31 -7.67
C THR A 89 -9.62 9.05 -9.02
N MET A 90 -8.38 8.57 -9.03
CA MET A 90 -7.67 8.35 -10.29
C MET A 90 -6.49 7.40 -10.08
N GLU A 91 -6.00 6.86 -11.19
CA GLU A 91 -4.76 6.10 -11.20
C GLU A 91 -3.72 6.88 -11.97
N ILE A 92 -2.47 6.83 -11.49
CA ILE A 92 -1.38 7.60 -12.07
C ILE A 92 -0.18 6.68 -12.27
N ARG A 93 0.45 6.79 -13.43
CA ARG A 93 1.69 6.09 -13.71
C ARG A 93 2.87 7.01 -13.42
N ALA A 94 3.82 6.50 -12.65
CA ALA A 94 5.00 7.27 -12.28
C ALA A 94 6.14 6.33 -11.91
N LYS A 95 7.35 6.85 -11.91
CA LYS A 95 8.52 6.06 -11.53
C LYS A 95 8.62 5.85 -10.03
N ASN A 96 8.12 6.81 -9.26
CA ASN A 96 8.15 6.73 -7.81
C ASN A 96 7.00 7.55 -7.23
N LYS A 97 6.87 7.48 -5.91
CA LYS A 97 5.78 8.16 -5.22
C LYS A 97 5.83 9.68 -5.38
N GLN A 98 7.03 10.25 -5.35
CA GLN A 98 7.18 11.71 -5.51
C GLN A 98 6.69 12.18 -6.87
N GLN A 99 7.05 11.46 -7.93
CA GLN A 99 6.57 11.78 -9.26
C GLN A 99 5.05 11.63 -9.35
N ALA A 100 4.49 10.61 -8.72
CA ALA A 100 3.04 10.43 -8.67
C ALA A 100 2.36 11.62 -8.01
N ILE A 101 2.91 12.11 -6.91
CA ILE A 101 2.37 13.29 -6.22
C ILE A 101 2.44 14.51 -7.13
N GLN A 102 3.54 14.70 -7.84
CA GLN A 102 3.68 15.83 -8.77
C GLN A 102 2.65 15.77 -9.89
N GLU A 103 2.37 14.58 -10.42
CA GLU A 103 1.36 14.41 -11.46
C GLU A 103 -0.04 14.75 -10.94
N VAL A 104 -0.34 14.36 -9.71
CA VAL A 104 -1.63 14.71 -9.08
C VAL A 104 -1.74 16.22 -8.92
N LEU A 105 -0.68 16.88 -8.46
CA LEU A 105 -0.69 18.32 -8.27
C LEU A 105 -0.88 19.05 -9.60
N LYS A 106 -0.26 18.58 -10.69
CA LYS A 106 -0.48 19.14 -12.01
C LYS A 106 -1.93 19.05 -12.44
N LYS A 107 -2.57 17.91 -12.20
CA LYS A 107 -3.97 17.71 -12.57
C LYS A 107 -4.90 18.60 -11.75
N TYR A 108 -4.65 18.72 -10.45
CA TYR A 108 -5.44 19.63 -9.61
C TYR A 108 -5.22 21.08 -10.00
N SER A 109 -3.98 21.47 -10.27
CA SER A 109 -3.67 22.82 -10.70
C SER A 109 -4.36 23.15 -12.02
N GLY A 110 -4.39 22.21 -12.97
CA GLY A 110 -5.08 22.38 -14.22
C GLY A 110 -6.58 22.55 -14.05
N VAL A 111 -7.19 21.85 -13.09
CA VAL A 111 -8.62 21.96 -12.78
C VAL A 111 -8.92 23.25 -12.04
N LEU A 112 -8.12 23.55 -11.01
CA LEU A 112 -8.36 24.71 -10.16
C LEU A 112 -7.91 26.01 -10.80
N GLY A 113 -6.97 25.95 -11.72
CA GLY A 113 -6.47 27.11 -12.42
C GLY A 113 -7.41 27.67 -13.48
N LYS A 114 -8.49 26.99 -13.71
CA LYS A 114 -9.52 27.42 -14.64
C LYS A 114 -10.64 28.10 -13.89
#